data_48dbe80b55108eaa9f6367e3ed002051
#
_entry.id   48dbe80b55108eaa9f6367e3ed002051
#
_cell.length_a   1.000
_cell.length_b   1.000
_cell.length_c   1.000
_cell.angle_alpha   90.00
_cell.angle_beta   90.00
_cell.angle_gamma   90.00
#
_symmetry.space_group_name_H-M   'P 1'
#
loop_
_entity.id
_entity.type
_entity.pdbx_description
1 polymer ?
#
loop_
_entity_poly.entity_id
_entity_poly.type
_entity_poly.pdbx_seq_one_letter_code
_entity_poly.pdbx_strand_id
1 'polypeptide(L)'
;VFALGSHRRMTPAEVQQKLGAQIAAEFPVYQSSFSDPSELLELGCTEDGIPITVYRRIMDSEIRIGIGNIVPHNTLGWSGGCKILFPGVTSEQTVCRFHMKAMLGRTGQVFGLAENAVRSDVERWAGKIGLHFLINTVLTRSGEIYRVVAGDCVQAHRQGVGYAREVYAVQVPQKADIVLVDSHPSDCDFWQGTKGFNAANVLLKDGGSCVLVSPFYEGVGPHAQY
;
A
#
# COMPACT_ATOMS: atom_id res chain seq x y z
N VAL A 1 -0.43 -15.95 3.03
CA VAL A 1 -1.18 -15.28 1.95
C VAL A 1 -0.47 -13.99 1.57
N PHE A 2 -0.24 -13.76 0.27
CA PHE A 2 0.16 -12.44 -0.25
C PHE A 2 -1.07 -11.55 -0.39
N ALA A 3 -1.04 -10.39 0.24
CA ALA A 3 -2.06 -9.36 0.16
C ALA A 3 -1.80 -8.49 -1.08
N LEU A 4 -2.33 -8.90 -2.23
CA LEU A 4 -2.04 -8.27 -3.52
C LEU A 4 -2.80 -6.96 -3.74
N GLY A 5 -3.92 -6.75 -3.04
CA GLY A 5 -4.80 -5.63 -3.36
C GLY A 5 -5.25 -5.71 -4.81
N SER A 6 -5.00 -4.65 -5.57
CA SER A 6 -5.30 -4.58 -7.00
C SER A 6 -4.12 -4.95 -7.92
N HIS A 7 -3.01 -5.44 -7.35
CA HIS A 7 -1.86 -5.85 -8.17
C HIS A 7 -2.09 -7.22 -8.80
N ARG A 8 -1.42 -7.47 -9.93
CA ARG A 8 -1.44 -8.78 -10.58
C ARG A 8 -0.89 -9.87 -9.67
N ARG A 9 -1.29 -11.10 -9.93
CA ARG A 9 -0.68 -12.27 -9.29
C ARG A 9 0.81 -12.38 -9.63
N MET A 10 1.59 -12.77 -8.65
CA MET A 10 3.00 -13.09 -8.84
C MET A 10 3.16 -14.44 -9.51
N THR A 11 4.15 -14.55 -10.37
CA THR A 11 4.59 -15.83 -10.94
C THR A 11 5.25 -16.70 -9.87
N PRO A 12 5.35 -18.03 -10.08
CA PRO A 12 6.07 -18.90 -9.15
C PRO A 12 7.51 -18.44 -8.87
N ALA A 13 8.20 -17.93 -9.88
CA ALA A 13 9.57 -17.40 -9.74
C ALA A 13 9.62 -16.17 -8.83
N GLU A 14 8.69 -15.23 -8.98
CA GLU A 14 8.59 -14.06 -8.10
C GLU A 14 8.25 -14.43 -6.65
N VAL A 15 7.36 -15.42 -6.46
CA VAL A 15 7.05 -15.97 -5.13
C VAL A 15 8.30 -16.57 -4.49
N GLN A 16 9.04 -17.39 -5.24
CA GLN A 16 10.28 -17.99 -4.76
C GLN A 16 11.36 -16.96 -4.47
N GLN A 17 11.49 -15.94 -5.30
CA GLN A 17 12.41 -14.82 -5.07
C GLN A 17 12.07 -14.06 -3.77
N LYS A 18 10.77 -13.88 -3.49
CA LYS A 18 10.30 -13.11 -2.33
C LYS A 18 10.38 -13.87 -1.01
N LEU A 19 10.10 -15.17 -1.01
CA LEU A 19 10.07 -16.00 0.20
C LEU A 19 11.37 -16.81 0.42
N GLY A 20 12.17 -16.98 -0.62
CA GLY A 20 13.22 -17.98 -0.68
C GLY A 20 12.67 -19.35 -1.07
N ALA A 21 13.52 -20.15 -1.68
CA ALA A 21 13.15 -21.49 -2.23
C ALA A 21 12.62 -22.42 -1.14
N GLN A 22 13.25 -22.43 0.03
CA GLN A 22 12.88 -23.30 1.14
C GLN A 22 11.46 -22.99 1.63
N ILE A 23 11.16 -21.75 2.00
CA ILE A 23 9.84 -21.35 2.51
C ILE A 23 8.75 -21.60 1.48
N ALA A 24 9.03 -21.29 0.20
CA ALA A 24 8.07 -21.50 -0.88
C ALA A 24 7.75 -22.98 -1.11
N ALA A 25 8.66 -23.90 -0.77
CA ALA A 25 8.46 -25.34 -0.89
C ALA A 25 7.80 -25.97 0.35
N GLU A 26 8.14 -25.48 1.55
CA GLU A 26 7.68 -26.08 2.81
C GLU A 26 6.28 -25.60 3.24
N PHE A 27 5.88 -24.38 2.87
CA PHE A 27 4.62 -23.78 3.33
C PHE A 27 3.62 -23.58 2.21
N PRO A 28 2.31 -23.77 2.47
CA PRO A 28 1.27 -23.45 1.51
C PRO A 28 1.21 -21.93 1.27
N VAL A 29 1.47 -21.53 0.03
CA VAL A 29 1.48 -20.14 -0.38
C VAL A 29 0.23 -19.83 -1.18
N TYR A 30 -0.49 -18.81 -0.76
CA TYR A 30 -1.69 -18.32 -1.41
C TYR A 30 -1.52 -16.85 -1.79
N GLN A 31 -2.23 -16.44 -2.82
CA GLN A 31 -2.29 -15.05 -3.27
C GLN A 31 -3.74 -14.59 -3.17
N SER A 32 -4.01 -13.43 -2.57
CA SER A 32 -5.38 -12.94 -2.41
C SER A 32 -6.08 -12.79 -3.76
N SER A 33 -7.35 -13.13 -3.79
CA SER A 33 -8.19 -12.91 -4.95
C SER A 33 -8.76 -11.50 -4.90
N PHE A 34 -8.80 -10.86 -6.07
CA PHE A 34 -9.31 -9.51 -6.24
C PHE A 34 -10.69 -9.52 -6.92
N SER A 35 -10.93 -10.46 -7.84
CA SER A 35 -12.10 -10.47 -8.71
C SER A 35 -12.88 -11.78 -8.77
N ASP A 36 -12.37 -12.90 -8.23
CA ASP A 36 -13.08 -14.17 -8.25
C ASP A 36 -14.10 -14.25 -7.12
N PRO A 37 -15.43 -14.18 -7.40
CA PRO A 37 -16.45 -14.18 -6.35
C PRO A 37 -16.45 -15.47 -5.52
N SER A 38 -15.97 -16.59 -6.06
CA SER A 38 -15.93 -17.88 -5.34
C SER A 38 -14.91 -17.88 -4.20
N GLU A 39 -13.87 -17.06 -4.31
CA GLU A 39 -12.82 -16.88 -3.31
C GLU A 39 -13.07 -15.73 -2.34
N LEU A 40 -14.17 -14.99 -2.51
CA LEU A 40 -14.48 -13.79 -1.73
C LEU A 40 -15.60 -14.06 -0.71
N LEU A 41 -15.56 -13.34 0.40
CA LEU A 41 -16.57 -13.36 1.46
C LEU A 41 -16.98 -11.92 1.79
N GLU A 42 -18.27 -11.67 1.76
CA GLU A 42 -18.84 -10.38 2.16
C GLU A 42 -18.98 -10.29 3.69
N LEU A 43 -18.47 -9.21 4.27
CA LEU A 43 -18.53 -8.91 5.71
C LEU A 43 -19.48 -7.75 6.02
N GLY A 44 -20.25 -7.29 5.04
CA GLY A 44 -21.12 -6.12 5.15
C GLY A 44 -20.51 -4.88 4.49
N CYS A 45 -20.80 -3.71 5.01
CA CYS A 45 -20.32 -2.45 4.44
C CYS A 45 -19.77 -1.50 5.52
N THR A 46 -19.05 -0.49 5.05
CA THR A 46 -18.64 0.66 5.87
C THR A 46 -19.85 1.56 6.14
N GLU A 47 -19.67 2.54 7.03
CA GLU A 47 -20.67 3.57 7.31
C GLU A 47 -21.04 4.40 6.06
N ASP A 48 -20.10 4.50 5.12
CA ASP A 48 -20.29 5.21 3.82
C ASP A 48 -20.79 4.29 2.70
N GLY A 49 -21.22 3.06 3.02
CA GLY A 49 -21.75 2.11 2.06
C GLY A 49 -20.71 1.46 1.13
N ILE A 50 -19.44 1.50 1.48
CA ILE A 50 -18.41 0.74 0.76
C ILE A 50 -18.51 -0.73 1.20
N PRO A 51 -18.71 -1.70 0.28
CA PRO A 51 -18.78 -3.10 0.65
C PRO A 51 -17.41 -3.56 1.18
N ILE A 52 -17.42 -4.35 2.25
CA ILE A 52 -16.23 -4.99 2.81
C ILE A 52 -16.31 -6.46 2.39
N THR A 53 -15.71 -6.75 1.24
CA THR A 53 -15.62 -8.10 0.67
C THR A 53 -14.15 -8.51 0.66
N VAL A 54 -13.82 -9.60 1.31
CA VAL A 54 -12.44 -10.01 1.58
C VAL A 54 -12.14 -11.40 1.02
N TYR A 55 -10.87 -11.69 0.78
CA TYR A 55 -10.41 -13.01 0.42
C TYR A 55 -10.73 -14.00 1.55
N ARG A 56 -11.56 -15.01 1.25
CA ARG A 56 -12.16 -15.95 2.20
C ARG A 56 -11.14 -16.60 3.14
N ARG A 57 -9.99 -17.03 2.63
CA ARG A 57 -8.94 -17.68 3.44
C ARG A 57 -8.42 -16.84 4.59
N ILE A 58 -8.55 -15.53 4.53
CA ILE A 58 -8.17 -14.66 5.65
C ILE A 58 -9.14 -14.88 6.82
N MET A 59 -10.41 -15.07 6.53
CA MET A 59 -11.44 -15.28 7.57
C MET A 59 -11.43 -16.70 8.11
N ASP A 60 -10.98 -17.68 7.34
CA ASP A 60 -10.81 -19.07 7.78
C ASP A 60 -9.66 -19.25 8.78
N SER A 61 -8.79 -18.23 8.93
CA SER A 61 -7.65 -18.27 9.85
C SER A 61 -8.04 -17.74 11.22
N GLU A 62 -7.72 -18.46 12.28
CA GLU A 62 -7.95 -18.03 13.67
C GLU A 62 -7.02 -16.88 14.06
N ILE A 63 -5.76 -16.93 13.64
CA ILE A 63 -4.76 -15.91 13.90
C ILE A 63 -4.29 -15.28 12.58
N ARG A 64 -4.35 -13.95 12.53
CA ARG A 64 -3.91 -13.15 11.38
C ARG A 64 -2.75 -12.26 11.77
N ILE A 65 -1.57 -12.55 11.19
CA ILE A 65 -0.35 -11.77 11.38
C ILE A 65 -0.05 -11.05 10.08
N GLY A 66 0.03 -9.71 10.11
CA GLY A 66 0.39 -8.89 8.97
C GLY A 66 1.89 -8.66 8.91
N ILE A 67 2.53 -8.95 7.78
CA ILE A 67 3.95 -8.69 7.55
C ILE A 67 4.08 -7.75 6.34
N GLY A 68 4.78 -6.64 6.50
CA GLY A 68 4.94 -5.67 5.42
C GLY A 68 6.01 -4.64 5.69
N ASN A 69 6.09 -3.61 4.87
CA ASN A 69 7.02 -2.51 5.04
C ASN A 69 6.33 -1.14 5.05
N ILE A 70 7.00 -0.16 5.65
CA ILE A 70 6.51 1.22 5.74
C ILE A 70 7.34 2.08 4.79
N VAL A 71 6.66 2.61 3.76
CA VAL A 71 7.21 3.59 2.81
C VAL A 71 6.21 4.74 2.60
N PRO A 72 6.61 5.91 2.13
CA PRO A 72 5.69 6.99 1.80
C PRO A 72 4.59 6.55 0.84
N HIS A 73 3.35 7.03 1.05
CA HIS A 73 2.20 6.63 0.26
C HIS A 73 1.29 7.83 -0.04
N ASN A 74 0.85 7.92 -1.30
CA ASN A 74 0.09 9.07 -1.80
C ASN A 74 -1.28 9.26 -1.13
N THR A 75 -2.00 8.18 -0.87
CA THR A 75 -3.39 8.23 -0.36
C THR A 75 -3.48 8.08 1.16
N LEU A 76 -2.56 7.33 1.77
CA LEU A 76 -2.58 6.98 3.19
C LEU A 76 -1.48 7.65 4.00
N GLY A 77 -0.70 8.54 3.38
CA GLY A 77 0.49 9.13 3.97
C GLY A 77 1.68 8.17 4.00
N TRP A 78 1.48 6.99 4.58
CA TRP A 78 2.46 5.90 4.65
C TRP A 78 1.80 4.57 4.32
N SER A 79 2.55 3.61 3.78
CA SER A 79 2.13 2.21 3.62
C SER A 79 2.23 1.46 4.96
N GLY A 80 2.02 0.15 4.95
CA GLY A 80 2.09 -0.68 6.14
C GLY A 80 0.85 -0.56 7.05
N GLY A 81 0.96 -1.09 8.27
CA GLY A 81 -0.14 -1.14 9.22
C GLY A 81 -1.31 -1.96 8.72
N CYS A 82 -2.50 -1.54 9.10
CA CYS A 82 -3.77 -2.18 8.72
C CYS A 82 -4.04 -2.22 7.21
N LYS A 83 -3.24 -1.49 6.39
CA LYS A 83 -3.36 -1.51 4.94
C LYS A 83 -3.21 -2.91 4.35
N ILE A 84 -2.47 -3.80 5.01
CA ILE A 84 -2.31 -5.18 4.55
C ILE A 84 -3.64 -5.94 4.50
N LEU A 85 -4.58 -5.63 5.38
CA LEU A 85 -5.93 -6.18 5.33
C LEU A 85 -6.87 -5.33 4.48
N PHE A 86 -6.93 -4.02 4.74
CA PHE A 86 -7.81 -3.12 4.01
C PHE A 86 -7.00 -2.00 3.33
N PRO A 87 -6.93 -1.96 1.98
CA PRO A 87 -7.61 -2.84 1.03
C PRO A 87 -6.80 -4.06 0.55
N GLY A 88 -5.71 -4.44 1.23
CA GLY A 88 -4.74 -5.42 0.74
C GLY A 88 -5.27 -6.82 0.39
N VAL A 89 -6.34 -7.27 1.06
CA VAL A 89 -6.98 -8.58 0.79
C VAL A 89 -8.45 -8.44 0.41
N THR A 90 -8.88 -7.27 -0.06
CA THR A 90 -10.27 -7.00 -0.40
C THR A 90 -10.55 -7.11 -1.90
N SER A 91 -11.83 -7.20 -2.26
CA SER A 91 -12.28 -7.32 -3.64
C SER A 91 -12.05 -6.04 -4.46
N GLU A 92 -12.13 -6.19 -5.79
CA GLU A 92 -12.06 -5.07 -6.75
C GLU A 92 -13.05 -3.96 -6.40
N GLN A 93 -14.29 -4.32 -6.13
CA GLN A 93 -15.32 -3.34 -5.79
C GLN A 93 -14.97 -2.56 -4.51
N THR A 94 -14.48 -3.23 -3.48
CA THR A 94 -14.03 -2.60 -2.24
C THR A 94 -12.87 -1.64 -2.50
N VAL A 95 -11.84 -2.09 -3.22
CA VAL A 95 -10.65 -1.30 -3.54
C VAL A 95 -11.02 -0.06 -4.36
N CYS A 96 -11.82 -0.23 -5.43
CA CYS A 96 -12.20 0.87 -6.32
C CYS A 96 -12.99 1.94 -5.57
N ARG A 97 -14.03 1.53 -4.80
CA ARG A 97 -14.84 2.48 -4.02
C ARG A 97 -14.04 3.19 -2.94
N PHE A 98 -13.13 2.45 -2.27
CA PHE A 98 -12.22 3.04 -1.30
C PHE A 98 -11.30 4.08 -1.94
N HIS A 99 -10.67 3.77 -3.06
CA HIS A 99 -9.79 4.71 -3.76
C HIS A 99 -10.54 5.95 -4.24
N MET A 100 -11.74 5.79 -4.81
CA MET A 100 -12.58 6.93 -5.19
C MET A 100 -12.90 7.83 -4.00
N LYS A 101 -13.35 7.25 -2.87
CA LYS A 101 -13.60 8.02 -1.65
C LYS A 101 -12.33 8.74 -1.19
N ALA A 102 -11.21 8.05 -1.15
CA ALA A 102 -9.94 8.61 -0.70
C ALA A 102 -9.44 9.74 -1.60
N MET A 103 -9.72 9.67 -2.90
CA MET A 103 -9.35 10.73 -3.86
C MET A 103 -10.29 11.94 -3.77
N LEU A 104 -11.60 11.70 -3.73
CA LEU A 104 -12.62 12.75 -3.71
C LEU A 104 -12.71 13.46 -2.35
N GLY A 105 -12.49 12.72 -1.26
CA GLY A 105 -12.53 13.24 0.11
C GLY A 105 -11.24 13.89 0.60
N ARG A 106 -10.22 14.02 -0.25
CA ARG A 106 -8.94 14.62 0.15
C ARG A 106 -9.09 16.12 0.36
N THR A 107 -8.91 16.52 1.61
CA THR A 107 -8.71 17.92 1.97
C THR A 107 -7.22 18.13 2.23
N GLY A 108 -6.51 18.59 1.20
CA GLY A 108 -5.08 18.89 1.29
C GLY A 108 -4.14 17.70 1.09
N GLN A 109 -2.88 17.92 1.41
CA GLN A 109 -1.79 16.96 1.21
C GLN A 109 -1.73 15.95 2.34
N VAL A 110 -1.85 14.65 2.01
CA VAL A 110 -1.72 13.55 2.99
C VAL A 110 -0.37 12.81 2.90
N PHE A 111 0.37 12.98 1.80
CA PHE A 111 1.66 12.34 1.58
C PHE A 111 2.63 12.63 2.73
N GLY A 112 3.14 11.59 3.39
CA GLY A 112 4.05 11.71 4.53
C GLY A 112 3.39 12.03 5.88
N LEU A 113 2.05 12.20 5.95
CA LEU A 113 1.35 12.34 7.24
C LEU A 113 1.14 10.97 7.89
N ALA A 114 1.50 10.84 9.17
CA ALA A 114 1.27 9.61 9.93
C ALA A 114 -0.21 9.39 10.20
N GLU A 115 -0.94 10.48 10.44
CA GLU A 115 -2.37 10.49 10.75
C GLU A 115 -3.12 11.33 9.73
N ASN A 116 -4.20 10.80 9.21
CA ASN A 116 -5.12 11.46 8.30
C ASN A 116 -6.44 10.69 8.26
N ALA A 117 -7.51 11.32 7.80
CA ALA A 117 -8.85 10.73 7.79
C ALA A 117 -8.92 9.40 7.04
N VAL A 118 -8.24 9.29 5.89
CA VAL A 118 -8.22 8.06 5.09
C VAL A 118 -7.54 6.91 5.84
N ARG A 119 -6.45 7.20 6.55
CA ARG A 119 -5.76 6.22 7.40
C ARG A 119 -6.65 5.74 8.53
N SER A 120 -7.34 6.64 9.22
CA SER A 120 -8.28 6.30 10.31
C SER A 120 -9.42 5.42 9.81
N ASP A 121 -9.95 5.69 8.62
CA ASP A 121 -10.96 4.84 7.98
C ASP A 121 -10.44 3.43 7.73
N VAL A 122 -9.24 3.31 7.15
CA VAL A 122 -8.59 2.00 6.89
C VAL A 122 -8.41 1.22 8.19
N GLU A 123 -7.95 1.85 9.25
CA GLU A 123 -7.75 1.21 10.54
C GLU A 123 -9.06 0.72 11.15
N ARG A 124 -10.11 1.54 11.09
CA ARG A 124 -11.45 1.16 11.55
C ARG A 124 -12.04 0.00 10.75
N TRP A 125 -11.92 0.03 9.42
CA TRP A 125 -12.44 -1.01 8.55
C TRP A 125 -11.64 -2.31 8.60
N ALA A 126 -10.32 -2.22 8.70
CA ALA A 126 -9.49 -3.38 8.95
C ALA A 126 -9.80 -4.05 10.29
N GLY A 127 -10.27 -3.29 11.28
CA GLY A 127 -10.76 -3.81 12.56
C GLY A 127 -11.93 -4.79 12.40
N LYS A 128 -12.79 -4.62 11.37
CA LYS A 128 -13.88 -5.55 11.07
C LYS A 128 -13.36 -6.90 10.52
N ILE A 129 -12.21 -6.91 9.86
CA ILE A 129 -11.56 -8.13 9.38
C ILE A 129 -10.76 -8.78 10.52
N GLY A 130 -10.13 -7.98 11.35
CA GLY A 130 -9.34 -8.38 12.52
C GLY A 130 -7.89 -8.75 12.18
N LEU A 131 -6.96 -7.86 12.51
CA LEU A 131 -5.51 -8.12 12.49
C LEU A 131 -5.03 -8.31 13.92
N HIS A 132 -4.49 -9.49 14.24
CA HIS A 132 -4.11 -9.84 15.60
C HIS A 132 -2.70 -9.34 15.95
N PHE A 133 -1.81 -9.31 14.98
CA PHE A 133 -0.44 -8.89 15.18
C PHE A 133 0.15 -8.31 13.90
N LEU A 134 0.95 -7.28 14.02
CA LEU A 134 1.64 -6.64 12.91
C LEU A 134 3.15 -6.77 13.09
N ILE A 135 3.84 -7.04 11.98
CA ILE A 135 5.29 -6.92 11.85
C ILE A 135 5.55 -6.02 10.63
N ASN A 136 6.13 -4.86 10.86
CA ASN A 136 6.52 -4.01 9.75
C ASN A 136 8.01 -3.69 9.79
N THR A 137 8.63 -3.73 8.61
CA THR A 137 10.01 -3.30 8.41
C THR A 137 10.04 -1.87 7.88
N VAL A 138 11.09 -1.15 8.21
CA VAL A 138 11.53 0.05 7.51
C VAL A 138 12.84 -0.33 6.81
N LEU A 139 12.90 -0.12 5.51
CA LEU A 139 14.07 -0.45 4.71
C LEU A 139 14.88 0.80 4.40
N THR A 140 16.20 0.62 4.29
CA THR A 140 17.09 1.65 3.73
C THR A 140 16.82 1.83 2.24
N ARG A 141 17.44 2.84 1.62
CA ARG A 141 17.39 3.03 0.16
C ARG A 141 18.04 1.89 -0.62
N SER A 142 18.98 1.15 0.00
CA SER A 142 19.61 -0.05 -0.55
C SER A 142 18.79 -1.33 -0.35
N GLY A 143 17.63 -1.26 0.31
CA GLY A 143 16.74 -2.40 0.55
C GLY A 143 17.08 -3.23 1.80
N GLU A 144 18.05 -2.80 2.61
CA GLU A 144 18.40 -3.46 3.87
C GLU A 144 17.41 -3.08 4.97
N ILE A 145 17.23 -3.96 5.96
CA ILE A 145 16.36 -3.69 7.11
C ILE A 145 17.02 -2.63 8.02
N TYR A 146 16.42 -1.45 8.09
CA TYR A 146 16.83 -0.39 8.99
C TYR A 146 16.24 -0.60 10.39
N ARG A 147 14.92 -0.84 10.49
CA ARG A 147 14.21 -1.10 11.75
C ARG A 147 13.07 -2.09 11.52
N VAL A 148 12.68 -2.76 12.59
CA VAL A 148 11.48 -3.59 12.65
C VAL A 148 10.62 -3.10 13.79
N VAL A 149 9.32 -3.02 13.57
CA VAL A 149 8.31 -2.78 14.59
C VAL A 149 7.30 -3.91 14.59
N ALA A 150 6.81 -4.29 15.77
CA ALA A 150 5.88 -5.38 15.92
C ALA A 150 4.89 -5.12 17.07
N GLY A 151 3.66 -5.62 16.93
CA GLY A 151 2.63 -5.50 17.97
C GLY A 151 1.27 -5.12 17.42
N ASP A 152 0.55 -4.23 18.14
CA ASP A 152 -0.73 -3.66 17.69
C ASP A 152 -0.56 -2.93 16.35
N CYS A 153 -1.53 -3.11 15.47
CA CYS A 153 -1.40 -2.64 14.09
C CYS A 153 -1.36 -1.10 13.95
N VAL A 154 -1.92 -0.37 14.89
CA VAL A 154 -1.89 1.10 14.88
C VAL A 154 -0.63 1.61 15.58
N GLN A 155 -0.36 1.13 16.80
CA GLN A 155 0.77 1.61 17.60
C GLN A 155 2.12 1.26 16.96
N ALA A 156 2.31 0.00 16.54
CA ALA A 156 3.52 -0.41 15.85
C ALA A 156 3.71 0.36 14.53
N HIS A 157 2.64 0.58 13.77
CA HIS A 157 2.73 1.40 12.56
C HIS A 157 3.16 2.85 12.86
N ARG A 158 2.59 3.51 13.88
CA ARG A 158 2.98 4.89 14.24
C ARG A 158 4.45 4.98 14.64
N GLN A 159 4.93 4.00 15.43
CA GLN A 159 6.34 3.91 15.78
C GLN A 159 7.22 3.71 14.53
N GLY A 160 6.81 2.81 13.63
CA GLY A 160 7.52 2.55 12.39
C GLY A 160 7.56 3.74 11.43
N VAL A 161 6.51 4.56 11.39
CA VAL A 161 6.50 5.83 10.64
C VAL A 161 7.56 6.81 11.18
N GLY A 162 7.78 6.83 12.50
CA GLY A 162 8.88 7.61 13.09
C GLY A 162 10.23 7.23 12.47
N TYR A 163 10.55 5.94 12.44
CA TYR A 163 11.77 5.43 11.81
C TYR A 163 11.81 5.61 10.29
N ALA A 164 10.66 5.47 9.63
CA ALA A 164 10.59 5.66 8.17
C ALA A 164 10.89 7.14 7.78
N ARG A 165 10.51 8.09 8.61
CA ARG A 165 10.88 9.50 8.40
C ARG A 165 12.38 9.74 8.44
N GLU A 166 13.13 9.02 9.27
CA GLU A 166 14.59 9.12 9.34
C GLU A 166 15.25 8.72 8.01
N VAL A 167 14.63 7.76 7.28
CA VAL A 167 15.15 7.24 6.00
C VAL A 167 14.65 8.05 4.80
N TYR A 168 13.37 8.42 4.79
CA TYR A 168 12.69 8.93 3.59
C TYR A 168 12.44 10.43 3.60
N ALA A 169 12.37 11.08 4.79
CA ALA A 169 12.15 12.51 4.83
C ALA A 169 13.41 13.28 4.46
N VAL A 170 13.25 14.28 3.59
CA VAL A 170 14.30 15.21 3.22
C VAL A 170 13.79 16.63 3.41
N GLN A 171 14.66 17.51 3.88
CA GLN A 171 14.36 18.93 3.93
C GLN A 171 14.71 19.58 2.59
N VAL A 172 13.76 20.32 2.04
CA VAL A 172 13.93 21.06 0.80
C VAL A 172 13.87 22.56 1.14
N PRO A 173 14.88 23.36 0.76
CA PRO A 173 14.95 24.77 1.18
C PRO A 173 13.85 25.62 0.58
N GLN A 174 13.39 25.28 -0.62
CA GLN A 174 12.33 26.02 -1.33
C GLN A 174 11.67 25.15 -2.39
N LYS A 175 10.45 25.51 -2.79
CA LYS A 175 9.77 24.91 -3.93
C LYS A 175 10.47 25.26 -5.24
N ALA A 176 10.39 24.35 -6.21
CA ALA A 176 11.03 24.47 -7.51
C ALA A 176 10.02 24.81 -8.62
N ASP A 177 10.49 25.49 -9.67
CA ASP A 177 9.70 25.75 -10.88
C ASP A 177 9.59 24.50 -11.76
N ILE A 178 10.62 23.64 -11.73
CA ILE A 178 10.68 22.39 -12.48
C ILE A 178 11.16 21.28 -11.53
N VAL A 179 10.45 20.13 -11.50
CA VAL A 179 10.84 18.93 -10.77
C VAL A 179 10.98 17.77 -11.75
N LEU A 180 12.16 17.20 -11.83
CA LEU A 180 12.44 15.97 -12.55
C LEU A 180 12.28 14.79 -11.60
N VAL A 181 11.46 13.80 -11.97
CA VAL A 181 11.15 12.63 -11.15
C VAL A 181 11.57 11.35 -11.87
N ASP A 182 12.36 10.54 -11.18
CA ASP A 182 12.52 9.12 -11.48
C ASP A 182 11.56 8.35 -10.59
N SER A 183 10.74 7.47 -11.18
CA SER A 183 9.76 6.67 -10.43
C SER A 183 10.33 5.38 -9.84
N HIS A 184 11.59 5.05 -10.09
CA HIS A 184 12.21 3.85 -9.52
C HIS A 184 12.09 3.81 -7.98
N PRO A 185 11.74 2.67 -7.36
CA PRO A 185 11.45 1.33 -7.92
C PRO A 185 9.97 1.08 -8.28
N SER A 186 9.15 2.12 -8.43
CA SER A 186 7.74 2.02 -8.82
C SER A 186 7.56 2.26 -10.33
N ASP A 187 8.45 1.73 -11.13
CA ASP A 187 8.65 2.04 -12.55
C ASP A 187 8.20 0.93 -13.53
N CYS A 188 7.55 -0.12 -13.00
CA CYS A 188 7.09 -1.25 -13.82
C CYS A 188 5.99 -0.87 -14.80
N ASP A 189 5.03 -0.06 -14.37
CA ASP A 189 3.94 0.44 -15.18
C ASP A 189 3.64 1.92 -14.91
N PHE A 190 2.89 2.56 -15.80
CA PHE A 190 2.55 3.97 -15.67
C PHE A 190 1.75 4.26 -14.39
N TRP A 191 0.79 3.38 -14.04
CA TRP A 191 -0.03 3.56 -12.86
C TRP A 191 0.80 3.59 -11.56
N GLN A 192 1.79 2.69 -11.44
CA GLN A 192 2.72 2.71 -10.31
C GLN A 192 3.64 3.94 -10.36
N GLY A 193 4.15 4.27 -11.54
CA GLY A 193 5.08 5.39 -11.73
C GLY A 193 4.48 6.75 -11.41
N THR A 194 3.14 6.90 -11.51
CA THR A 194 2.46 8.14 -11.08
C THR A 194 2.65 8.49 -9.60
N LYS A 195 3.14 7.55 -8.78
CA LYS A 195 3.54 7.84 -7.39
C LYS A 195 4.61 8.94 -7.32
N GLY A 196 5.46 9.04 -8.32
CA GLY A 196 6.43 10.11 -8.44
C GLY A 196 5.81 11.51 -8.50
N PHE A 197 4.68 11.67 -9.18
CA PHE A 197 3.97 12.94 -9.23
C PHE A 197 3.51 13.43 -7.85
N ASN A 198 3.19 12.53 -6.93
CA ASN A 198 2.77 12.92 -5.57
C ASN A 198 3.92 13.54 -4.79
N ALA A 199 5.13 13.01 -4.95
CA ALA A 199 6.34 13.59 -4.36
C ALA A 199 6.66 14.94 -5.02
N ALA A 200 6.60 15.01 -6.36
CA ALA A 200 6.84 16.23 -7.10
C ALA A 200 5.86 17.35 -6.71
N ASN A 201 4.57 17.01 -6.54
CA ASN A 201 3.54 18.01 -6.20
C ASN A 201 3.79 18.74 -4.87
N VAL A 202 4.49 18.07 -3.94
CA VAL A 202 4.90 18.73 -2.67
C VAL A 202 5.98 19.79 -2.91
N LEU A 203 6.80 19.58 -3.92
CA LEU A 203 8.01 20.36 -4.22
C LEU A 203 7.78 21.45 -5.26
N LEU A 204 6.73 21.36 -6.07
CA LEU A 204 6.44 22.32 -7.13
C LEU A 204 5.85 23.61 -6.59
N LYS A 205 6.26 24.73 -7.19
CA LYS A 205 5.53 25.99 -7.11
C LYS A 205 4.22 25.89 -7.90
N ASP A 206 3.27 26.76 -7.59
CA ASP A 206 2.05 26.90 -8.38
C ASP A 206 2.41 27.29 -9.82
N GLY A 207 1.87 26.54 -10.79
CA GLY A 207 2.22 26.68 -12.21
C GLY A 207 3.56 26.05 -12.62
N GLY A 208 4.27 25.38 -11.73
CA GLY A 208 5.50 24.67 -12.02
C GLY A 208 5.27 23.39 -12.87
N SER A 209 6.33 22.88 -13.46
CA SER A 209 6.32 21.71 -14.34
C SER A 209 6.94 20.48 -13.69
N CYS A 210 6.29 19.32 -13.81
CA CYS A 210 6.84 18.03 -13.43
C CYS A 210 7.20 17.23 -14.68
N VAL A 211 8.43 16.70 -14.73
CA VAL A 211 8.89 15.78 -15.78
C VAL A 211 9.12 14.41 -15.13
N LEU A 212 8.30 13.43 -15.50
CA LEU A 212 8.43 12.05 -15.06
C LEU A 212 9.23 11.26 -16.10
N VAL A 213 10.32 10.63 -15.66
CA VAL A 213 11.14 9.75 -16.47
C VAL A 213 11.03 8.34 -15.88
N SER A 214 10.59 7.38 -16.69
CA SER A 214 10.38 6.01 -16.24
C SER A 214 10.27 5.06 -17.44
N PRO A 215 10.75 3.82 -17.33
CA PRO A 215 10.72 2.86 -18.42
C PRO A 215 9.33 2.29 -18.72
N PHE A 216 8.45 2.13 -17.71
CA PHE A 216 7.10 1.54 -17.82
C PHE A 216 7.05 0.27 -18.68
N TYR A 217 7.92 -0.69 -18.40
CA TYR A 217 8.11 -1.91 -19.21
C TYR A 217 6.89 -2.85 -19.22
N GLU A 218 5.95 -2.72 -18.27
CA GLU A 218 4.64 -3.41 -18.27
C GLU A 218 3.51 -2.53 -18.87
N GLY A 219 3.82 -1.35 -19.42
CA GLY A 219 2.86 -0.46 -20.08
C GLY A 219 2.05 0.42 -19.12
N VAL A 220 0.75 0.60 -19.41
CA VAL A 220 -0.11 1.55 -18.68
C VAL A 220 -0.46 1.05 -17.28
N GLY A 221 -0.52 -0.27 -17.07
CA GLY A 221 -0.89 -0.92 -15.82
C GLY A 221 -2.06 -1.90 -15.99
N PRO A 222 -2.35 -2.72 -14.96
CA PRO A 222 -3.29 -3.83 -15.06
C PRO A 222 -4.77 -3.41 -15.01
N HIS A 223 -5.07 -2.14 -14.81
CA HIS A 223 -6.44 -1.67 -14.58
C HIS A 223 -7.03 -1.03 -15.83
N ALA A 224 -7.86 -1.77 -16.56
CA ALA A 224 -8.59 -1.24 -17.73
C ALA A 224 -9.65 -0.16 -17.38
N GLN A 225 -9.87 0.09 -16.10
CA GLN A 225 -10.90 0.99 -15.57
C GLN A 225 -10.36 2.36 -15.10
N TYR A 226 -9.04 2.58 -15.19
CA TYR A 226 -8.39 3.84 -14.80
C TYR A 226 -7.93 4.63 -16.01
#